data_90a7bfae16dc4df497fb53b2f5761f14
#
_entry.id   90a7bfae16dc4df497fb53b2f5761f14
#
_cell.length_a   1.000
_cell.length_b   1.000
_cell.length_c   1.000
_cell.angle_alpha   90.00
_cell.angle_beta   90.00
_cell.angle_gamma   90.00
#
_symmetry.space_group_name_H-M   'P 1'
#
loop_
_entity.id
_entity.type
_entity.pdbx_description
1 polymer ?
#
loop_
_entity_poly.entity_id
_entity_poly.type
_entity_poly.pdbx_seq_one_letter_code
_entity_poly.pdbx_strand_id
1 'polypeptide(L)'
;AAKAQATADSLAVVAAAEHAYTIDPSTAKVTWKGVMLGVKQHHGVVKLADGKATVKGGQLQSGSVTIDMTSINSLDSAYAADDAKQGTRAMLLGHLASPDFFDVATYPTATFTITSVEGNTATGDLTVKGKTNSEKVTDLVVTEGEGTVSITGNLSFDRQKYGVAWSSGAKDMVLNDAIELTVELSGTAQ
;
A
#
# COMPACT_ATOMS: atom_id res chain seq x y z
N ALA A 1 19.59 -43.69 -0.11
CA ALA A 1 20.34 -42.48 -0.51
C ALA A 1 19.78 -41.85 -1.79
N ALA A 2 19.58 -42.59 -2.88
CA ALA A 2 19.10 -42.06 -4.17
C ALA A 2 17.70 -41.42 -4.09
N LYS A 3 16.79 -41.99 -3.29
CA LYS A 3 15.41 -41.46 -3.13
C LYS A 3 15.38 -40.17 -2.34
N ALA A 4 16.24 -39.99 -1.35
CA ALA A 4 16.38 -38.75 -0.59
C ALA A 4 17.03 -37.66 -1.45
N GLN A 5 17.99 -37.99 -2.29
CA GLN A 5 18.64 -37.06 -3.20
C GLN A 5 17.67 -36.56 -4.27
N ALA A 6 16.88 -37.46 -4.89
CA ALA A 6 15.86 -37.07 -5.88
C ALA A 6 14.77 -36.17 -5.29
N THR A 7 14.42 -36.36 -4.01
CA THR A 7 13.46 -35.50 -3.32
C THR A 7 14.05 -34.10 -3.03
N ALA A 8 15.32 -34.05 -2.61
CA ALA A 8 16.06 -32.82 -2.37
C ALA A 8 16.25 -32.02 -3.67
N ASP A 9 16.61 -32.66 -4.76
CA ASP A 9 16.78 -32.06 -6.07
C ASP A 9 15.45 -31.54 -6.63
N SER A 10 14.34 -32.29 -6.42
CA SER A 10 12.98 -31.85 -6.80
C SER A 10 12.53 -30.63 -6.00
N LEU A 11 12.78 -30.58 -4.68
CA LEU A 11 12.49 -29.43 -3.82
C LEU A 11 13.33 -28.21 -4.21
N ALA A 12 14.61 -28.39 -4.55
CA ALA A 12 15.47 -27.32 -5.00
C ALA A 12 15.03 -26.72 -6.34
N VAL A 13 14.54 -27.57 -7.27
CA VAL A 13 13.99 -27.13 -8.55
C VAL A 13 12.68 -26.34 -8.35
N VAL A 14 11.80 -26.81 -7.46
CA VAL A 14 10.55 -26.08 -7.12
C VAL A 14 10.85 -24.76 -6.45
N ALA A 15 11.81 -24.72 -5.51
CA ALA A 15 12.24 -23.50 -4.84
C ALA A 15 12.90 -22.48 -5.78
N ALA A 16 13.47 -22.94 -6.91
CA ALA A 16 14.06 -22.06 -7.93
C ALA A 16 13.08 -21.66 -9.04
N ALA A 17 11.87 -22.23 -9.07
CA ALA A 17 10.86 -21.87 -10.04
C ALA A 17 10.32 -20.46 -9.76
N GLU A 18 9.97 -19.78 -10.83
CA GLU A 18 9.28 -18.49 -10.77
C GLU A 18 7.77 -18.73 -10.76
N HIS A 19 7.09 -18.17 -9.78
CA HIS A 19 5.64 -18.32 -9.62
C HIS A 19 4.95 -16.97 -9.75
N ALA A 20 3.92 -16.92 -10.58
CA ALA A 20 3.03 -15.76 -10.71
C ALA A 20 1.81 -15.93 -9.81
N TYR A 21 1.45 -14.85 -9.13
CA TYR A 21 0.31 -14.79 -8.20
C TYR A 21 -0.65 -13.67 -8.56
N THR A 22 -1.94 -13.96 -8.44
CA THR A 22 -2.98 -12.94 -8.40
C THR A 22 -3.24 -12.58 -6.94
N ILE A 23 -3.14 -11.30 -6.61
CA ILE A 23 -3.43 -10.79 -5.27
C ILE A 23 -4.94 -10.69 -5.09
N ASP A 24 -5.44 -11.21 -3.99
CA ASP A 24 -6.87 -11.16 -3.66
C ASP A 24 -7.23 -9.81 -3.02
N PRO A 25 -8.00 -8.94 -3.70
CA PRO A 25 -8.40 -7.64 -3.16
C PRO A 25 -9.24 -7.75 -1.88
N SER A 26 -9.93 -8.87 -1.68
CA SER A 26 -10.82 -9.06 -0.52
C SER A 26 -10.06 -9.30 0.79
N THR A 27 -8.85 -9.84 0.70
CA THR A 27 -7.97 -10.14 1.85
C THR A 27 -6.82 -9.14 1.99
N ALA A 28 -6.54 -8.38 0.92
CA ALA A 28 -5.51 -7.36 0.93
C ALA A 28 -5.88 -6.21 1.88
N LYS A 29 -4.89 -5.73 2.64
CA LYS A 29 -5.06 -4.61 3.55
C LYS A 29 -3.95 -3.58 3.33
N VAL A 30 -4.35 -2.37 3.00
CA VAL A 30 -3.45 -1.21 2.93
C VAL A 30 -3.90 -0.22 3.98
N THR A 31 -3.06 -0.03 4.98
CA THR A 31 -3.29 0.92 6.08
C THR A 31 -2.50 2.20 5.80
N TRP A 32 -3.14 3.34 5.95
CA TRP A 32 -2.51 4.65 5.83
C TRP A 32 -2.47 5.39 7.16
N LYS A 33 -1.48 6.24 7.33
CA LYS A 33 -1.32 7.12 8.47
C LYS A 33 -0.79 8.49 8.03
N GLY A 34 -1.48 9.53 8.46
CA GLY A 34 -1.08 10.93 8.29
C GLY A 34 -1.00 11.62 9.65
N VAL A 35 0.06 12.39 9.89
CA VAL A 35 0.31 13.08 11.16
C VAL A 35 0.17 14.57 11.00
N MET A 36 -0.68 15.18 11.82
CA MET A 36 -0.76 16.62 11.99
C MET A 36 0.00 17.00 13.25
N LEU A 37 1.18 17.58 13.07
CA LEU A 37 2.09 17.92 14.16
C LEU A 37 1.41 18.86 15.16
N GLY A 38 1.56 18.55 16.44
CA GLY A 38 1.01 19.35 17.55
C GLY A 38 -0.48 19.10 17.86
N VAL A 39 -1.21 18.32 17.05
CA VAL A 39 -2.65 18.13 17.23
C VAL A 39 -3.04 16.67 17.33
N LYS A 40 -2.91 15.91 16.24
CA LYS A 40 -3.37 14.52 16.16
C LYS A 40 -2.82 13.80 14.93
N GLN A 41 -3.01 12.50 14.91
CA GLN A 41 -2.81 11.68 13.73
C GLN A 41 -4.16 11.14 13.26
N HIS A 42 -4.25 10.92 11.95
CA HIS A 42 -5.32 10.16 11.34
C HIS A 42 -4.76 8.87 10.75
N HIS A 43 -5.52 7.81 10.85
CA HIS A 43 -5.17 6.54 10.23
C HIS A 43 -6.41 5.86 9.68
N GLY A 44 -6.20 4.97 8.73
CA GLY A 44 -7.30 4.27 8.13
C GLY A 44 -6.85 3.21 7.14
N VAL A 45 -7.78 2.81 6.30
CA VAL A 45 -7.56 1.79 5.29
C VAL A 45 -8.03 2.28 3.93
N VAL A 46 -7.46 1.67 2.90
CA VAL A 46 -7.90 1.80 1.53
C VAL A 46 -7.87 0.40 0.90
N LYS A 47 -8.82 0.11 0.00
CA LYS A 47 -8.93 -1.21 -0.63
C LYS A 47 -8.07 -1.31 -1.87
N LEU A 48 -7.60 -2.52 -2.12
CA LEU A 48 -7.03 -2.90 -3.40
C LEU A 48 -8.16 -3.09 -4.42
N ALA A 49 -7.95 -2.66 -5.65
CA ALA A 49 -8.82 -2.98 -6.79
C ALA A 49 -8.34 -4.25 -7.50
N ASP A 50 -7.03 -4.35 -7.72
CA ASP A 50 -6.37 -5.53 -8.25
C ASP A 50 -4.89 -5.58 -7.86
N GLY A 51 -4.25 -6.73 -8.09
CA GLY A 51 -2.81 -6.86 -7.89
C GLY A 51 -2.26 -8.18 -8.42
N LYS A 52 -0.97 -8.13 -8.74
CA LYS A 52 -0.20 -9.31 -9.16
C LYS A 52 1.22 -9.22 -8.62
N ALA A 53 1.82 -10.38 -8.41
CA ALA A 53 3.20 -10.49 -7.97
C ALA A 53 3.86 -11.71 -8.63
N THR A 54 5.16 -11.61 -8.85
CA THR A 54 5.99 -12.74 -9.28
C THR A 54 7.05 -12.96 -8.22
N VAL A 55 7.17 -14.20 -7.76
CA VAL A 55 8.11 -14.61 -6.71
C VAL A 55 8.99 -15.73 -7.23
N LYS A 56 10.26 -15.72 -6.88
CA LYS A 56 11.22 -16.75 -7.21
C LYS A 56 12.11 -17.06 -6.02
N GLY A 57 12.08 -18.31 -5.57
CA GLY A 57 12.87 -18.72 -4.41
C GLY A 57 12.57 -17.94 -3.14
N GLY A 58 11.30 -17.62 -2.89
CA GLY A 58 10.87 -16.83 -1.74
C GLY A 58 11.19 -15.33 -1.84
N GLN A 59 11.69 -14.86 -2.97
CA GLN A 59 12.01 -13.46 -3.20
C GLN A 59 11.07 -12.84 -4.24
N LEU A 60 10.50 -11.69 -3.92
CA LEU A 60 9.71 -10.90 -4.86
C LEU A 60 10.60 -10.47 -6.03
N GLN A 61 10.12 -10.65 -7.26
CA GLN A 61 10.83 -10.27 -8.49
C GLN A 61 10.18 -9.05 -9.14
N SER A 62 8.88 -9.09 -9.24
CA SER A 62 8.06 -8.04 -9.85
C SER A 62 6.67 -8.02 -9.26
N GLY A 63 5.93 -6.98 -9.53
CA GLY A 63 4.54 -6.88 -9.11
C GLY A 63 3.94 -5.52 -9.43
N SER A 64 2.63 -5.48 -9.40
CA SER A 64 1.88 -4.23 -9.49
C SER A 64 0.59 -4.35 -8.70
N VAL A 65 0.15 -3.24 -8.14
CA VAL A 65 -1.13 -3.12 -7.44
C VAL A 65 -1.86 -1.88 -7.89
N THR A 66 -3.18 -1.97 -7.94
CA THR A 66 -4.09 -0.85 -8.16
C THR A 66 -4.94 -0.66 -6.90
N ILE A 67 -4.94 0.55 -6.38
CA ILE A 67 -5.67 0.97 -5.19
C ILE A 67 -6.95 1.69 -5.61
N ASP A 68 -8.06 1.33 -5.01
CA ASP A 68 -9.34 2.04 -5.15
C ASP A 68 -9.38 3.23 -4.18
N MET A 69 -9.07 4.42 -4.68
CA MET A 69 -9.05 5.65 -3.89
C MET A 69 -10.45 6.07 -3.40
N THR A 70 -11.53 5.58 -4.04
CA THR A 70 -12.90 5.84 -3.59
C THR A 70 -13.23 5.12 -2.29
N SER A 71 -12.44 4.12 -1.93
CA SER A 71 -12.60 3.29 -0.73
C SER A 71 -11.90 3.83 0.52
N ILE A 72 -11.24 5.01 0.43
CA ILE A 72 -10.55 5.60 1.58
C ILE A 72 -11.50 5.69 2.77
N ASN A 73 -11.04 5.13 3.88
CA ASN A 73 -11.81 5.09 5.10
C ASN A 73 -10.90 5.35 6.31
N SER A 74 -11.45 5.97 7.36
CA SER A 74 -10.72 6.19 8.61
C SER A 74 -11.12 5.18 9.68
N LEU A 75 -10.13 4.75 10.45
CA LEU A 75 -10.27 3.86 11.61
C LEU A 75 -10.13 4.62 12.94
N ASP A 76 -10.02 5.94 12.91
CA ASP A 76 -9.99 6.73 14.15
C ASP A 76 -11.30 6.54 14.92
N SER A 77 -11.22 6.56 16.24
CA SER A 77 -12.37 6.41 17.14
C SER A 77 -12.89 7.74 17.71
N ALA A 78 -12.09 8.79 17.62
CA ALA A 78 -12.39 10.09 18.24
C ALA A 78 -12.82 11.12 17.21
N TYR A 79 -14.12 11.17 16.93
CA TYR A 79 -14.76 12.18 16.09
C TYR A 79 -15.81 12.96 16.88
N ALA A 80 -16.10 14.18 16.43
CA ALA A 80 -17.29 14.88 16.86
C ALA A 80 -18.56 14.15 16.39
N ALA A 81 -19.67 14.39 17.05
CA ALA A 81 -20.97 13.86 16.63
C ALA A 81 -21.30 14.27 15.19
N ASP A 82 -22.03 13.44 14.46
CA ASP A 82 -22.28 13.62 13.02
C ASP A 82 -23.01 14.93 12.67
N ASP A 83 -23.75 15.52 13.62
CA ASP A 83 -24.41 16.82 13.49
C ASP A 83 -23.54 18.02 13.88
N ALA A 84 -22.30 17.78 14.31
CA ALA A 84 -21.37 18.83 14.69
C ALA A 84 -20.90 19.64 13.47
N LYS A 85 -20.61 20.92 13.69
CA LYS A 85 -20.15 21.84 12.64
C LYS A 85 -18.72 21.54 12.17
N GLN A 86 -17.92 20.83 12.94
CA GLN A 86 -16.52 20.51 12.63
C GLN A 86 -16.11 19.20 13.30
N GLY A 87 -15.08 18.55 12.75
CA GLY A 87 -14.43 17.40 13.36
C GLY A 87 -15.17 16.09 13.19
N THR A 88 -16.14 16.00 12.30
CA THR A 88 -16.86 14.75 12.01
C THR A 88 -16.02 13.84 11.09
N ARG A 89 -16.30 12.53 11.15
CA ARG A 89 -15.68 11.57 10.24
C ARG A 89 -15.99 11.86 8.77
N ALA A 90 -17.23 12.22 8.47
CA ALA A 90 -17.67 12.57 7.12
C ALA A 90 -16.90 13.76 6.55
N MET A 91 -16.61 14.77 7.37
CA MET A 91 -15.79 15.92 6.95
C MET A 91 -14.36 15.52 6.63
N LEU A 92 -13.73 14.67 7.44
CA LEU A 92 -12.38 14.17 7.14
C LEU A 92 -12.37 13.42 5.80
N LEU A 93 -13.28 12.45 5.62
CA LEU A 93 -13.34 11.64 4.40
C LEU A 93 -13.66 12.49 3.17
N GLY A 94 -14.59 13.45 3.29
CA GLY A 94 -14.90 14.40 2.24
C GLY A 94 -13.70 15.27 1.86
N HIS A 95 -12.93 15.72 2.85
CA HIS A 95 -11.71 16.50 2.63
C HIS A 95 -10.61 15.66 1.93
N LEU A 96 -10.38 14.44 2.38
CA LEU A 96 -9.41 13.54 1.74
C LEU A 96 -9.77 13.24 0.27
N ALA A 97 -11.06 13.13 -0.04
CA ALA A 97 -11.55 12.89 -1.40
C ALA A 97 -11.57 14.15 -2.29
N SER A 98 -11.49 15.35 -1.70
CA SER A 98 -11.62 16.62 -2.41
C SER A 98 -10.44 16.96 -3.34
N PRO A 99 -10.60 17.90 -4.28
CA PRO A 99 -9.51 18.41 -5.14
C PRO A 99 -8.32 18.98 -4.36
N ASP A 100 -8.55 19.51 -3.15
CA ASP A 100 -7.51 20.04 -2.28
C ASP A 100 -6.58 18.93 -1.74
N PHE A 101 -7.05 17.68 -1.77
CA PHE A 101 -6.28 16.53 -1.28
C PHE A 101 -6.05 15.53 -2.42
N PHE A 102 -6.72 14.38 -2.43
CA PHE A 102 -6.47 13.33 -3.43
C PHE A 102 -7.27 13.47 -4.73
N ASP A 103 -8.26 14.35 -4.77
CA ASP A 103 -9.12 14.56 -5.96
C ASP A 103 -9.67 13.24 -6.53
N VAL A 104 -10.30 12.47 -5.67
CA VAL A 104 -10.72 11.09 -5.97
C VAL A 104 -11.73 11.03 -7.13
N ALA A 105 -12.51 12.08 -7.36
CA ALA A 105 -13.42 12.16 -8.49
C ALA A 105 -12.70 12.18 -9.85
N THR A 106 -11.54 12.84 -9.91
CA THR A 106 -10.69 12.90 -11.12
C THR A 106 -9.72 11.72 -11.17
N TYR A 107 -9.19 11.29 -10.02
CA TYR A 107 -8.19 10.24 -9.88
C TYR A 107 -8.69 9.12 -8.96
N PRO A 108 -9.62 8.27 -9.43
CA PRO A 108 -10.25 7.26 -8.59
C PRO A 108 -9.31 6.10 -8.20
N THR A 109 -8.13 6.02 -8.81
CA THR A 109 -7.14 4.99 -8.55
C THR A 109 -5.75 5.55 -8.28
N ALA A 110 -4.98 4.84 -7.46
CA ALA A 110 -3.54 4.97 -7.36
C ALA A 110 -2.89 3.64 -7.75
N THR A 111 -1.65 3.67 -8.23
CA THR A 111 -0.94 2.45 -8.65
C THR A 111 0.47 2.41 -8.10
N PHE A 112 0.96 1.20 -7.83
CA PHE A 112 2.37 0.97 -7.57
C PHE A 112 2.86 -0.16 -8.47
N THR A 113 3.95 0.07 -9.21
CA THR A 113 4.57 -0.92 -10.09
C THR A 113 6.04 -1.07 -9.73
N ILE A 114 6.45 -2.27 -9.37
CA ILE A 114 7.83 -2.57 -8.99
C ILE A 114 8.74 -2.45 -10.22
N THR A 115 9.85 -1.73 -10.06
CA THR A 115 10.90 -1.56 -11.07
C THR A 115 12.16 -2.34 -10.73
N SER A 116 12.45 -2.54 -9.43
CA SER A 116 13.55 -3.39 -8.96
C SER A 116 13.32 -3.90 -7.54
N VAL A 117 13.97 -5.00 -7.19
CA VAL A 117 13.96 -5.54 -5.82
C VAL A 117 15.39 -5.84 -5.41
N GLU A 118 15.78 -5.39 -4.23
CA GLU A 118 17.10 -5.62 -3.63
C GLU A 118 16.91 -6.05 -2.17
N GLY A 119 17.20 -7.31 -1.87
CA GLY A 119 17.01 -7.88 -0.54
C GLY A 119 15.55 -7.78 -0.10
N ASN A 120 15.28 -7.06 0.99
CA ASN A 120 13.94 -6.82 1.55
C ASN A 120 13.36 -5.45 1.16
N THR A 121 13.83 -4.85 0.08
CA THR A 121 13.36 -3.55 -0.41
C THR A 121 12.96 -3.65 -1.87
N ALA A 122 11.73 -3.24 -2.19
CA ALA A 122 11.27 -3.05 -3.56
C ALA A 122 11.25 -1.55 -3.89
N THR A 123 11.85 -1.18 -5.00
CA THR A 123 11.71 0.15 -5.60
C THR A 123 10.66 0.08 -6.69
N GLY A 124 9.79 1.07 -6.78
CA GLY A 124 8.74 1.07 -7.78
C GLY A 124 8.18 2.47 -8.05
N ASP A 125 7.43 2.57 -9.12
CA ASP A 125 6.75 3.77 -9.54
C ASP A 125 5.39 3.85 -8.84
N LEU A 126 5.25 4.80 -7.91
CA LEU A 126 3.99 5.15 -7.26
C LEU A 126 3.31 6.28 -8.03
N THR A 127 2.08 6.05 -8.45
CA THR A 127 1.24 7.09 -9.08
C THR A 127 0.07 7.42 -8.16
N VAL A 128 0.00 8.69 -7.73
CA VAL A 128 -1.09 9.25 -6.93
C VAL A 128 -1.49 10.58 -7.54
N LYS A 129 -2.78 10.84 -7.64
CA LYS A 129 -3.32 12.11 -8.19
C LYS A 129 -2.68 12.47 -9.55
N GLY A 130 -2.50 11.47 -10.41
CA GLY A 130 -1.92 11.62 -11.76
C GLY A 130 -0.43 11.93 -11.82
N LYS A 131 0.29 11.92 -10.69
CA LYS A 131 1.73 12.13 -10.62
C LYS A 131 2.45 10.85 -10.22
N THR A 132 3.55 10.57 -10.91
CA THR A 132 4.37 9.37 -10.68
C THR A 132 5.73 9.74 -10.12
N ASN A 133 6.14 9.09 -9.05
CA ASN A 133 7.47 9.19 -8.46
C ASN A 133 7.98 7.80 -8.09
N SER A 134 9.30 7.64 -8.06
CA SER A 134 9.93 6.42 -7.58
C SER A 134 9.95 6.42 -6.06
N GLU A 135 9.40 5.37 -5.46
CA GLU A 135 9.31 5.18 -4.02
C GLU A 135 9.81 3.78 -3.62
N LYS A 136 10.02 3.57 -2.33
CA LYS A 136 10.55 2.31 -1.80
C LYS A 136 9.57 1.68 -0.82
N VAL A 137 9.29 0.40 -1.02
CA VAL A 137 8.68 -0.47 -0.01
C VAL A 137 9.80 -1.18 0.72
N THR A 138 9.91 -0.95 2.01
CA THR A 138 10.92 -1.54 2.90
C THR A 138 10.32 -2.63 3.78
N ASP A 139 11.18 -3.34 4.49
CA ASP A 139 10.78 -4.39 5.42
C ASP A 139 9.90 -5.47 4.76
N LEU A 140 10.20 -5.76 3.49
CA LEU A 140 9.48 -6.78 2.75
C LEU A 140 9.66 -8.14 3.40
N VAL A 141 8.54 -8.79 3.67
CA VAL A 141 8.49 -10.21 4.03
C VAL A 141 7.61 -10.92 3.02
N VAL A 142 8.16 -11.91 2.36
CA VAL A 142 7.47 -12.76 1.39
C VAL A 142 7.43 -14.17 1.93
N THR A 143 6.25 -14.76 1.98
CA THR A 143 6.05 -16.15 2.40
C THR A 143 5.23 -16.86 1.34
N GLU A 144 5.80 -17.90 0.74
CA GLU A 144 5.10 -18.79 -0.18
C GLU A 144 4.60 -20.03 0.55
N GLY A 145 3.37 -20.44 0.24
CA GLY A 145 2.76 -21.69 0.64
C GLY A 145 2.41 -22.55 -0.58
N GLU A 146 1.66 -23.63 -0.38
CA GLU A 146 1.15 -24.44 -1.49
C GLU A 146 0.14 -23.62 -2.31
N GLY A 147 0.60 -23.05 -3.43
CA GLY A 147 -0.22 -22.23 -4.33
C GLY A 147 -0.67 -20.90 -3.74
N THR A 148 -0.04 -20.40 -2.68
CA THR A 148 -0.38 -19.13 -2.04
C THR A 148 0.85 -18.28 -1.78
N VAL A 149 0.66 -16.96 -1.68
CA VAL A 149 1.69 -16.03 -1.27
C VAL A 149 1.13 -15.03 -0.26
N SER A 150 1.97 -14.65 0.72
CA SER A 150 1.76 -13.51 1.60
C SER A 150 2.91 -12.53 1.42
N ILE A 151 2.62 -11.26 1.27
CA ILE A 151 3.61 -10.19 1.10
C ILE A 151 3.24 -9.06 2.05
N THR A 152 4.18 -8.65 2.90
CA THR A 152 4.01 -7.48 3.76
C THR A 152 5.16 -6.51 3.55
N GLY A 153 4.92 -5.22 3.85
CA GLY A 153 5.95 -4.19 3.74
C GLY A 153 5.44 -2.82 4.17
N ASN A 154 6.37 -1.87 4.26
CA ASN A 154 6.11 -0.50 4.63
C ASN A 154 6.56 0.46 3.53
N LEU A 155 5.76 1.50 3.28
CA LEU A 155 6.10 2.56 2.33
C LEU A 155 5.82 3.91 2.99
N SER A 156 6.73 4.87 2.82
CA SER A 156 6.49 6.25 3.20
C SER A 156 6.76 7.13 1.98
N PHE A 157 5.81 8.00 1.65
CA PHE A 157 5.96 8.93 0.54
C PHE A 157 5.66 10.37 0.95
N ASP A 158 6.31 11.31 0.29
CA ASP A 158 6.06 12.74 0.45
C ASP A 158 4.86 13.16 -0.40
N ARG A 159 3.75 13.51 0.26
CA ARG A 159 2.50 13.94 -0.38
C ARG A 159 2.66 15.16 -1.30
N GLN A 160 3.61 16.05 -0.99
CA GLN A 160 3.87 17.25 -1.78
C GLN A 160 4.33 16.91 -3.22
N LYS A 161 5.11 15.85 -3.37
CA LYS A 161 5.56 15.37 -4.69
C LYS A 161 4.40 14.97 -5.60
N TYR A 162 3.26 14.63 -5.01
CA TYR A 162 2.04 14.23 -5.74
C TYR A 162 1.04 15.38 -5.88
N GLY A 163 1.42 16.58 -5.48
CA GLY A 163 0.53 17.75 -5.56
C GLY A 163 -0.59 17.75 -4.53
N VAL A 164 -0.44 16.97 -3.46
CA VAL A 164 -1.29 17.03 -2.27
C VAL A 164 -0.69 18.08 -1.34
N ALA A 165 -0.86 19.34 -1.70
CA ALA A 165 -0.18 20.49 -1.09
C ALA A 165 -1.03 21.21 -0.03
N TRP A 166 -2.17 20.64 0.38
CA TRP A 166 -3.04 21.27 1.37
C TRP A 166 -2.31 21.60 2.67
N SER A 167 -2.59 22.78 3.21
CA SER A 167 -2.11 23.26 4.49
C SER A 167 -3.26 23.86 5.28
N SER A 168 -3.30 23.68 6.58
CA SER A 168 -4.30 24.29 7.48
C SER A 168 -4.21 25.79 7.53
N GLY A 169 -3.08 26.37 7.12
CA GLY A 169 -2.77 27.81 7.27
C GLY A 169 -2.45 28.22 8.71
N ALA A 170 -2.64 27.34 9.69
CA ALA A 170 -2.34 27.61 11.09
C ALA A 170 -0.90 27.21 11.43
N LYS A 171 -0.19 28.09 12.14
CA LYS A 171 1.23 27.88 12.49
C LYS A 171 1.45 26.67 13.39
N ASP A 172 0.46 26.30 14.19
CA ASP A 172 0.52 25.24 15.20
C ASP A 172 -0.08 23.91 14.73
N MET A 173 -0.59 23.86 13.49
CA MET A 173 -1.23 22.66 12.91
C MET A 173 -0.62 22.37 11.54
N VAL A 174 0.56 21.80 11.53
CA VAL A 174 1.31 21.48 10.32
C VAL A 174 1.05 20.00 9.96
N LEU A 175 0.45 19.76 8.80
CA LEU A 175 0.36 18.40 8.26
C LEU A 175 1.75 17.94 7.83
N ASN A 176 2.21 16.83 8.37
CA ASN A 176 3.46 16.21 7.96
C ASN A 176 3.38 15.86 6.45
N ASP A 177 4.47 16.04 5.75
CA ASP A 177 4.52 15.71 4.32
C ASP A 177 4.63 14.21 4.09
N ALA A 178 5.17 13.45 5.04
CA ALA A 178 5.23 12.00 4.97
C ALA A 178 3.85 11.37 5.26
N ILE A 179 3.39 10.55 4.32
CA ILE A 179 2.28 9.61 4.50
C ILE A 179 2.88 8.21 4.61
N GLU A 180 2.55 7.52 5.70
CA GLU A 180 3.02 6.17 5.97
C GLU A 180 1.97 5.15 5.54
N LEU A 181 2.40 4.11 4.85
CA LEU A 181 1.57 2.97 4.45
C LEU A 181 2.15 1.68 5.00
N THR A 182 1.27 0.80 5.49
CA THR A 182 1.57 -0.60 5.75
C THR A 182 0.74 -1.45 4.80
N VAL A 183 1.39 -2.40 4.15
CA VAL A 183 0.79 -3.24 3.12
C VAL A 183 0.83 -4.69 3.57
N GLU A 184 -0.33 -5.34 3.53
CA GLU A 184 -0.52 -6.77 3.81
C GLU A 184 -1.30 -7.36 2.62
N LEU A 185 -0.64 -8.17 1.79
CA LEU A 185 -1.21 -8.76 0.59
C LEU A 185 -1.20 -10.28 0.69
N SER A 186 -2.27 -10.91 0.22
CA SER A 186 -2.35 -12.35 0.03
C SER A 186 -2.76 -12.65 -1.41
N GLY A 187 -2.26 -13.73 -1.97
CA GLY A 187 -2.55 -14.11 -3.34
C GLY A 187 -2.52 -15.60 -3.57
N THR A 188 -3.03 -16.01 -4.73
CA THR A 188 -3.04 -17.40 -5.20
C THR A 188 -2.29 -17.52 -6.50
N ALA A 189 -1.63 -18.66 -6.70
CA ALA A 189 -0.90 -18.98 -7.92
C ALA A 189 -1.86 -18.98 -9.13
N GLN A 190 -1.33 -18.50 -10.26
CA GLN A 190 -2.01 -18.52 -11.56
C GLN A 190 -1.87 -19.86 -12.25
#